data_038d05abbc8cd72b3efef155d2ef44b3
#
_entry.id   038d05abbc8cd72b3efef155d2ef44b3
#
_cell.length_a   1.000
_cell.length_b   1.000
_cell.length_c   1.000
_cell.angle_alpha   90.00
_cell.angle_beta   90.00
_cell.angle_gamma   90.00
#
_symmetry.space_group_name_H-M   'P 1'
#
loop_
_entity.id
_entity.type
_entity.pdbx_description
1 polymer ?
#
loop_
_entity_poly.entity_id
_entity_poly.type
_entity_poly.pdbx_seq_one_letter_code
_entity_poly.pdbx_strand_id
1 'polypeptide(L)'
;MAEAKVLSGAGLRGQVAGQTALSTVGQEGAGLTYRGYDVRDLAAAAIFEEVAYLLLYGELPNKQQLDAYLKKLQGQRDLPQALKEVLERIPKDAHPMDVMRTGASVLGTLEPELSFDQQRDVADRLLAAFPAIMTYWYRFTHEGQRIDCNSDEPTIGGHFLALLHGRKPSELHVKVMNVSLILYAEHEFNASTFTARVCASTLSDLYSCVTGAIGSLRGPLHGGANEAAMELIERFSSPQEATAELLKMLERKDKIMGFGHAIYKDSDPRNEVIKGWSKQLADEVGDKVLFAVSEAIDKTMWEQKKLFPNADFYHASAYHFMGIPTKLFTPIFVCSRTSSWTAHVFEQRANNRIIRPSAEYTGVEQRAFVPLEQR
;
A
#
# COMPACT_ATOMS: atom_id res chain seq x y z
N MET A 1 -35.96 2.77 18.55
CA MET A 1 -35.09 2.67 17.38
C MET A 1 -34.46 4.04 17.25
N ALA A 2 -33.09 4.15 17.48
CA ALA A 2 -32.39 5.41 17.31
C ALA A 2 -32.35 5.71 15.80
N GLU A 3 -32.81 6.88 15.39
CA GLU A 3 -32.66 7.38 14.04
C GLU A 3 -31.18 7.45 13.68
N ALA A 4 -30.77 6.72 12.66
CA ALA A 4 -29.43 6.81 12.10
C ALA A 4 -29.25 8.25 11.57
N LYS A 5 -28.39 9.02 12.25
CA LYS A 5 -28.03 10.38 11.83
C LYS A 5 -27.34 10.28 10.49
N VAL A 6 -28.01 10.68 9.41
CA VAL A 6 -27.42 10.77 8.07
C VAL A 6 -26.32 11.80 8.10
N LEU A 7 -25.08 11.34 8.01
CA LEU A 7 -23.89 12.20 7.93
C LEU A 7 -23.66 12.58 6.46
N SER A 8 -24.42 13.54 5.95
CA SER A 8 -24.20 14.08 4.61
C SER A 8 -22.81 14.74 4.51
N GLY A 9 -22.04 14.41 3.47
CA GLY A 9 -20.75 15.02 3.18
C GLY A 9 -19.56 14.55 4.03
N ALA A 10 -19.73 13.68 5.04
CA ALA A 10 -18.68 13.24 5.96
C ALA A 10 -17.99 11.94 5.56
N GLY A 11 -18.21 11.41 4.36
CA GLY A 11 -17.80 10.06 3.98
C GLY A 11 -18.52 9.00 4.82
N LEU A 12 -17.96 7.77 4.86
CA LEU A 12 -18.54 6.65 5.60
C LEU A 12 -17.89 6.41 6.97
N ARG A 13 -17.16 7.39 7.52
CA ARG A 13 -16.45 7.24 8.80
C ARG A 13 -17.42 6.84 9.91
N GLY A 14 -17.13 5.73 10.59
CA GLY A 14 -17.96 5.20 11.67
C GLY A 14 -19.21 4.43 11.20
N GLN A 15 -19.42 4.27 9.89
CA GLN A 15 -20.46 3.42 9.35
C GLN A 15 -19.93 2.02 9.07
N VAL A 16 -20.67 0.99 9.46
CA VAL A 16 -20.36 -0.39 9.09
C VAL A 16 -20.87 -0.64 7.68
N ALA A 17 -19.97 -0.74 6.71
CA ALA A 17 -20.29 -0.94 5.30
C ALA A 17 -20.37 -2.42 4.89
N GLY A 18 -19.94 -3.34 5.75
CA GLY A 18 -19.95 -4.77 5.49
C GLY A 18 -19.28 -5.57 6.60
N GLN A 19 -19.05 -6.85 6.35
CA GLN A 19 -18.37 -7.76 7.26
C GLN A 19 -17.06 -8.22 6.62
N THR A 20 -16.05 -8.50 7.45
CA THR A 20 -14.80 -9.12 7.02
C THR A 20 -14.26 -10.06 8.09
N ALA A 21 -13.68 -11.16 7.65
CA ALA A 21 -12.94 -12.11 8.47
C ALA A 21 -11.41 -11.99 8.27
N LEU A 22 -10.95 -10.94 7.54
CA LEU A 22 -9.55 -10.80 7.16
C LEU A 22 -8.71 -10.10 8.22
N SER A 23 -9.27 -9.10 8.89
CA SER A 23 -8.51 -8.34 9.89
C SER A 23 -9.40 -7.67 10.94
N THR A 24 -8.76 -7.31 12.06
CA THR A 24 -9.32 -6.38 13.05
C THR A 24 -8.39 -5.18 13.19
N VAL A 25 -8.96 -3.97 13.24
CA VAL A 25 -8.20 -2.72 13.34
C VAL A 25 -8.70 -1.90 14.52
N GLY A 26 -7.78 -1.43 15.36
CA GLY A 26 -8.08 -0.54 16.48
C GLY A 26 -8.84 -1.18 17.63
N GLN A 27 -8.94 -2.49 17.71
CA GLN A 27 -9.48 -3.16 18.89
C GLN A 27 -8.60 -2.84 20.10
N GLU A 28 -9.23 -2.55 21.24
CA GLU A 28 -8.55 -2.12 22.45
C GLU A 28 -7.62 -0.89 22.26
N GLY A 29 -7.86 -0.09 21.21
CA GLY A 29 -7.16 1.18 20.96
C GLY A 29 -5.94 1.10 20.03
N ALA A 30 -5.26 -0.03 19.92
CA ALA A 30 -4.00 -0.16 19.19
C ALA A 30 -3.79 -1.50 18.46
N GLY A 31 -4.78 -2.40 18.45
CA GLY A 31 -4.64 -3.75 17.88
C GLY A 31 -4.73 -3.75 16.35
N LEU A 32 -3.93 -4.61 15.72
CA LEU A 32 -4.06 -4.99 14.31
C LEU A 32 -3.79 -6.48 14.19
N THR A 33 -4.77 -7.23 13.69
CA THR A 33 -4.62 -8.66 13.44
C THR A 33 -4.95 -9.00 12.00
N TYR A 34 -4.26 -9.98 11.43
CA TYR A 34 -4.60 -10.59 10.15
C TYR A 34 -5.10 -12.01 10.40
N ARG A 35 -6.37 -12.29 10.12
CA ARG A 35 -7.05 -13.56 10.41
C ARG A 35 -6.76 -14.07 11.85
N GLY A 36 -6.76 -13.15 12.82
CA GLY A 36 -6.55 -13.43 14.23
C GLY A 36 -5.10 -13.42 14.72
N TYR A 37 -4.10 -13.36 13.83
CA TYR A 37 -2.69 -13.23 14.21
C TYR A 37 -2.30 -11.78 14.40
N ASP A 38 -1.65 -11.43 15.51
CA ASP A 38 -1.13 -10.08 15.74
C ASP A 38 -0.08 -9.72 14.69
N VAL A 39 -0.17 -8.53 14.12
CA VAL A 39 0.76 -8.06 13.07
C VAL A 39 2.20 -8.01 13.55
N ARG A 40 2.44 -7.76 14.85
CA ARG A 40 3.79 -7.73 15.44
C ARG A 40 4.42 -9.11 15.46
N ASP A 41 3.65 -10.13 15.79
CA ASP A 41 4.11 -11.54 15.78
C ASP A 41 4.42 -12.00 14.37
N LEU A 42 3.54 -11.66 13.41
CA LEU A 42 3.78 -11.95 11.99
C LEU A 42 5.05 -11.24 11.47
N ALA A 43 5.23 -9.96 11.79
CA ALA A 43 6.41 -9.20 11.37
C ALA A 43 7.72 -9.71 12.01
N ALA A 44 7.65 -10.24 13.22
CA ALA A 44 8.82 -10.80 13.91
C ALA A 44 9.25 -12.16 13.33
N ALA A 45 8.30 -13.05 13.01
CA ALA A 45 8.54 -14.46 12.75
C ALA A 45 8.32 -14.91 11.30
N ALA A 46 7.43 -14.24 10.54
CA ALA A 46 7.04 -14.67 9.20
C ALA A 46 7.82 -13.92 8.08
N ILE A 47 7.72 -14.45 6.87
CA ILE A 47 8.01 -13.70 5.63
C ILE A 47 6.70 -13.23 5.01
N PHE A 48 6.77 -12.27 4.08
CA PHE A 48 5.58 -11.68 3.47
C PHE A 48 4.71 -12.72 2.75
N GLU A 49 5.31 -13.70 2.11
CA GLU A 49 4.60 -14.75 1.38
C GLU A 49 3.76 -15.66 2.29
N GLU A 50 4.17 -15.86 3.55
CA GLU A 50 3.33 -16.56 4.54
C GLU A 50 2.08 -15.74 4.86
N VAL A 51 2.22 -14.42 4.98
CA VAL A 51 1.10 -13.51 5.24
C VAL A 51 0.19 -13.38 4.03
N ALA A 52 0.74 -13.29 2.82
CA ALA A 52 -0.04 -13.32 1.60
C ALA A 52 -0.83 -14.62 1.46
N TYR A 53 -0.18 -15.75 1.73
CA TYR A 53 -0.84 -17.06 1.75
C TYR A 53 -1.96 -17.10 2.81
N LEU A 54 -1.71 -16.64 4.03
CA LEU A 54 -2.71 -16.55 5.10
C LEU A 54 -3.95 -15.78 4.65
N LEU A 55 -3.77 -14.62 4.04
CA LEU A 55 -4.88 -13.77 3.57
C LEU A 55 -5.68 -14.43 2.45
N LEU A 56 -4.99 -15.05 1.47
CA LEU A 56 -5.61 -15.63 0.27
C LEU A 56 -6.20 -17.02 0.49
N TYR A 57 -5.55 -17.84 1.32
CA TYR A 57 -5.93 -19.26 1.52
C TYR A 57 -6.59 -19.53 2.88
N GLY A 58 -6.53 -18.58 3.80
CA GLY A 58 -7.27 -18.62 5.07
C GLY A 58 -6.47 -19.05 6.28
N GLU A 59 -5.33 -19.74 6.10
CA GLU A 59 -4.47 -20.23 7.16
C GLU A 59 -3.00 -20.05 6.81
N LEU A 60 -2.12 -20.05 7.81
CA LEU A 60 -0.67 -20.03 7.58
C LEU A 60 -0.23 -21.30 6.85
N PRO A 61 0.68 -21.18 5.87
CA PRO A 61 1.19 -22.37 5.17
C PRO A 61 2.08 -23.21 6.08
N ASN A 62 2.00 -24.52 5.94
CA ASN A 62 3.07 -25.38 6.45
C ASN A 62 4.31 -25.24 5.54
N LYS A 63 5.45 -25.87 5.94
CA LYS A 63 6.69 -25.73 5.18
C LYS A 63 6.56 -26.17 3.71
N GLN A 64 5.92 -27.27 3.45
CA GLN A 64 5.73 -27.78 2.08
C GLN A 64 4.87 -26.84 1.23
N GLN A 65 3.81 -26.29 1.82
CA GLN A 65 2.94 -25.31 1.15
C GLN A 65 3.68 -24.00 0.88
N LEU A 66 4.49 -23.53 1.83
CA LEU A 66 5.30 -22.33 1.64
C LEU A 66 6.34 -22.49 0.53
N ASP A 67 7.08 -23.61 0.56
CA ASP A 67 8.10 -23.90 -0.47
C ASP A 67 7.45 -23.98 -1.87
N ALA A 68 6.29 -24.61 -1.99
CA ALA A 68 5.52 -24.67 -3.25
C ALA A 68 5.01 -23.28 -3.67
N TYR A 69 4.55 -22.46 -2.74
CA TYR A 69 4.04 -21.12 -3.00
C TYR A 69 5.13 -20.16 -3.47
N LEU A 70 6.29 -20.16 -2.78
CA LEU A 70 7.46 -19.40 -3.22
C LEU A 70 7.88 -19.76 -4.64
N LYS A 71 7.94 -21.06 -4.95
CA LYS A 71 8.28 -21.54 -6.30
C LYS A 71 7.23 -21.11 -7.33
N LYS A 72 5.94 -21.15 -6.99
CA LYS A 72 4.86 -20.67 -7.86
C LYS A 72 5.03 -19.18 -8.19
N LEU A 73 5.25 -18.33 -7.17
CA LEU A 73 5.45 -16.90 -7.36
C LEU A 73 6.71 -16.60 -8.17
N GLN A 74 7.82 -17.29 -7.90
CA GLN A 74 9.05 -17.14 -8.70
C GLN A 74 8.84 -17.46 -10.19
N GLY A 75 8.05 -18.48 -10.50
CA GLY A 75 7.73 -18.86 -11.88
C GLY A 75 6.80 -17.90 -12.63
N GLN A 76 6.25 -16.89 -11.93
CA GLN A 76 5.28 -15.93 -12.48
C GLN A 76 5.79 -14.48 -12.52
N ARG A 77 7.10 -14.26 -12.39
CA ARG A 77 7.70 -12.90 -12.29
C ARG A 77 7.87 -12.21 -13.63
N ASP A 78 8.12 -12.96 -14.71
CA ASP A 78 8.39 -12.36 -16.02
C ASP A 78 7.13 -11.67 -16.58
N LEU A 79 7.37 -10.63 -17.37
CA LEU A 79 6.32 -9.82 -18.00
C LEU A 79 6.17 -10.18 -19.46
N PRO A 80 4.93 -10.22 -19.99
CA PRO A 80 4.72 -10.34 -21.43
C PRO A 80 5.44 -9.23 -22.20
N GLN A 81 6.00 -9.56 -23.37
CA GLN A 81 6.72 -8.60 -24.20
C GLN A 81 5.86 -7.37 -24.54
N ALA A 82 4.58 -7.57 -24.84
CA ALA A 82 3.65 -6.48 -25.11
C ALA A 82 3.48 -5.53 -23.91
N LEU A 83 3.52 -6.04 -22.66
CA LEU A 83 3.50 -5.20 -21.46
C LEU A 83 4.81 -4.41 -21.34
N LYS A 84 5.98 -5.03 -21.55
CA LYS A 84 7.28 -4.34 -21.54
C LYS A 84 7.28 -3.17 -22.54
N GLU A 85 6.76 -3.37 -23.74
CA GLU A 85 6.66 -2.33 -24.77
C GLU A 85 5.74 -1.17 -24.37
N VAL A 86 4.64 -1.45 -23.66
CA VAL A 86 3.78 -0.40 -23.10
C VAL A 86 4.51 0.38 -22.02
N LEU A 87 5.21 -0.31 -21.10
CA LEU A 87 5.99 0.34 -20.03
C LEU A 87 7.08 1.25 -20.60
N GLU A 88 7.77 0.85 -21.68
CA GLU A 88 8.80 1.64 -22.35
C GLU A 88 8.27 2.95 -22.97
N ARG A 89 6.97 3.02 -23.27
CA ARG A 89 6.32 4.22 -23.84
C ARG A 89 5.80 5.18 -22.79
N ILE A 90 5.75 4.79 -21.51
CA ILE A 90 5.33 5.67 -20.44
C ILE A 90 6.47 6.65 -20.13
N PRO A 91 6.21 7.98 -20.12
CA PRO A 91 7.25 8.98 -19.86
C PRO A 91 7.93 8.76 -18.51
N LYS A 92 9.21 9.13 -18.44
CA LYS A 92 10.01 8.97 -17.20
C LYS A 92 9.53 9.85 -16.04
N ASP A 93 8.84 10.96 -16.33
CA ASP A 93 8.24 11.87 -15.35
C ASP A 93 6.82 11.49 -14.96
N ALA A 94 6.27 10.39 -15.51
CA ALA A 94 4.99 9.86 -15.07
C ALA A 94 5.05 9.46 -13.59
N HIS A 95 3.93 9.62 -12.90
CA HIS A 95 3.85 9.17 -11.50
C HIS A 95 3.92 7.63 -11.45
N PRO A 96 4.82 7.03 -10.64
CA PRO A 96 4.98 5.57 -10.62
C PRO A 96 3.70 4.78 -10.31
N MET A 97 2.77 5.37 -9.55
CA MET A 97 1.46 4.76 -9.32
C MET A 97 0.61 4.65 -10.58
N ASP A 98 0.76 5.59 -11.53
CA ASP A 98 0.08 5.53 -12.82
C ASP A 98 0.69 4.41 -13.69
N VAL A 99 1.98 4.16 -13.54
CA VAL A 99 2.67 3.01 -14.15
C VAL A 99 2.12 1.70 -13.62
N MET A 100 1.98 1.57 -12.30
CA MET A 100 1.42 0.36 -11.67
C MET A 100 -0.02 0.09 -12.13
N ARG A 101 -0.85 1.13 -12.16
CA ARG A 101 -2.24 1.05 -12.62
C ARG A 101 -2.32 0.62 -14.09
N THR A 102 -1.51 1.24 -14.96
CA THR A 102 -1.43 0.89 -16.37
C THR A 102 -0.96 -0.55 -16.56
N GLY A 103 0.10 -0.94 -15.85
CA GLY A 103 0.64 -2.30 -15.89
C GLY A 103 -0.38 -3.36 -15.50
N ALA A 104 -1.13 -3.12 -14.43
CA ALA A 104 -2.20 -4.04 -13.99
C ALA A 104 -3.30 -4.18 -15.05
N SER A 105 -3.75 -3.07 -15.64
CA SER A 105 -4.79 -3.07 -16.67
C SER A 105 -4.33 -3.77 -17.95
N VAL A 106 -3.12 -3.52 -18.41
CA VAL A 106 -2.54 -4.17 -19.59
C VAL A 106 -2.37 -5.67 -19.35
N LEU A 107 -1.86 -6.06 -18.17
CA LEU A 107 -1.70 -7.48 -17.83
C LEU A 107 -3.04 -8.21 -17.88
N GLY A 108 -4.11 -7.63 -17.32
CA GLY A 108 -5.45 -8.18 -17.37
C GLY A 108 -6.04 -8.26 -18.78
N THR A 109 -5.59 -7.40 -19.69
CA THR A 109 -5.98 -7.45 -21.11
C THR A 109 -5.27 -8.61 -21.84
N LEU A 110 -4.01 -8.87 -21.48
CA LEU A 110 -3.19 -9.92 -22.12
C LEU A 110 -3.45 -11.31 -21.52
N GLU A 111 -3.75 -11.37 -20.22
CA GLU A 111 -3.97 -12.59 -19.44
C GLU A 111 -5.33 -12.50 -18.70
N PRO A 112 -6.48 -12.47 -19.39
CA PRO A 112 -7.77 -12.19 -18.79
C PRO A 112 -8.21 -13.27 -17.80
N GLU A 113 -8.89 -12.85 -16.71
CA GLU A 113 -9.63 -13.74 -15.82
C GLU A 113 -10.91 -14.22 -16.52
N LEU A 114 -10.92 -15.46 -17.01
CA LEU A 114 -12.05 -16.01 -17.74
C LEU A 114 -13.15 -16.59 -16.85
N SER A 115 -12.79 -16.92 -15.60
CA SER A 115 -13.70 -17.45 -14.58
C SER A 115 -13.18 -17.07 -13.19
N PHE A 116 -14.10 -16.89 -12.24
CA PHE A 116 -13.74 -16.62 -10.84
C PHE A 116 -13.01 -17.81 -10.16
N ASP A 117 -13.05 -18.99 -10.73
CA ASP A 117 -12.22 -20.12 -10.28
C ASP A 117 -10.71 -19.82 -10.41
N GLN A 118 -10.33 -18.93 -11.33
CA GLN A 118 -8.96 -18.49 -11.56
C GLN A 118 -8.50 -17.37 -10.61
N GLN A 119 -9.36 -16.87 -9.72
CA GLN A 119 -9.07 -15.69 -8.91
C GLN A 119 -7.79 -15.78 -8.08
N ARG A 120 -7.44 -17.00 -7.57
CA ARG A 120 -6.19 -17.20 -6.82
C ARG A 120 -4.97 -17.13 -7.72
N ASP A 121 -5.04 -17.72 -8.91
CA ASP A 121 -3.94 -17.67 -9.87
C ASP A 121 -3.69 -16.25 -10.37
N VAL A 122 -4.75 -15.48 -10.60
CA VAL A 122 -4.65 -14.05 -10.95
C VAL A 122 -4.07 -13.23 -9.80
N ALA A 123 -4.48 -13.48 -8.56
CA ALA A 123 -3.91 -12.82 -7.39
C ALA A 123 -2.40 -13.09 -7.25
N ASP A 124 -1.99 -14.34 -7.36
CA ASP A 124 -0.59 -14.76 -7.30
C ASP A 124 0.22 -14.17 -8.47
N ARG A 125 -0.37 -14.12 -9.67
CA ARG A 125 0.23 -13.50 -10.86
C ARG A 125 0.50 -12.00 -10.64
N LEU A 126 -0.46 -11.26 -10.07
CA LEU A 126 -0.31 -9.84 -9.76
C LEU A 126 0.76 -9.60 -8.69
N LEU A 127 0.76 -10.39 -7.61
CA LEU A 127 1.79 -10.32 -6.56
C LEU A 127 3.20 -10.53 -7.13
N ALA A 128 3.35 -11.50 -8.01
CA ALA A 128 4.63 -11.82 -8.64
C ALA A 128 5.07 -10.75 -9.66
N ALA A 129 4.14 -10.14 -10.41
CA ALA A 129 4.42 -9.23 -11.51
C ALA A 129 4.69 -7.78 -11.08
N PHE A 130 4.07 -7.29 -10.00
CA PHE A 130 4.16 -5.88 -9.62
C PHE A 130 5.58 -5.38 -9.36
N PRO A 131 6.49 -6.10 -8.67
CA PRO A 131 7.87 -5.69 -8.55
C PRO A 131 8.55 -5.46 -9.91
N ALA A 132 8.33 -6.35 -10.87
CA ALA A 132 8.90 -6.25 -12.21
C ALA A 132 8.26 -5.10 -13.03
N ILE A 133 6.95 -4.88 -12.94
CA ILE A 133 6.26 -3.75 -13.61
C ILE A 133 6.90 -2.42 -13.20
N MET A 134 7.07 -2.21 -11.90
CA MET A 134 7.65 -0.98 -11.36
C MET A 134 9.12 -0.81 -11.76
N THR A 135 9.92 -1.83 -11.51
CA THR A 135 11.38 -1.74 -11.68
C THR A 135 11.79 -1.77 -13.15
N TYR A 136 11.11 -2.52 -14.02
CA TYR A 136 11.37 -2.51 -15.46
C TYR A 136 11.16 -1.12 -16.04
N TRP A 137 10.01 -0.49 -15.76
CA TRP A 137 9.75 0.88 -16.19
C TRP A 137 10.78 1.86 -15.63
N TYR A 138 11.08 1.77 -14.34
CA TYR A 138 12.03 2.67 -13.69
C TYR A 138 13.42 2.56 -14.30
N ARG A 139 13.96 1.35 -14.39
CA ARG A 139 15.30 1.08 -14.93
C ARG A 139 15.40 1.46 -16.41
N PHE A 140 14.35 1.19 -17.18
CA PHE A 140 14.32 1.59 -18.60
C PHE A 140 14.30 3.11 -18.77
N THR A 141 13.38 3.80 -18.09
CA THR A 141 13.16 5.23 -18.32
C THR A 141 14.19 6.13 -17.65
N HIS A 142 14.78 5.73 -16.53
CA HIS A 142 15.75 6.52 -15.79
C HIS A 142 17.21 6.14 -16.08
N GLU A 143 17.47 4.90 -16.44
CA GLU A 143 18.82 4.37 -16.65
C GLU A 143 19.05 3.83 -18.06
N GLY A 144 18.05 3.75 -18.90
CA GLY A 144 18.12 3.21 -20.25
C GLY A 144 18.34 1.69 -20.32
N GLN A 145 18.01 0.96 -19.26
CA GLN A 145 18.31 -0.46 -19.13
C GLN A 145 17.04 -1.32 -19.25
N ARG A 146 17.02 -2.26 -20.19
CA ARG A 146 16.05 -3.37 -20.23
C ARG A 146 16.55 -4.48 -19.34
N ILE A 147 15.99 -4.57 -18.13
CA ILE A 147 16.40 -5.60 -17.17
C ILE A 147 15.70 -6.93 -17.42
N ASP A 148 16.33 -8.03 -16.99
CA ASP A 148 15.61 -9.29 -16.78
C ASP A 148 14.62 -9.11 -15.62
N CYS A 149 13.37 -9.53 -15.81
CA CYS A 149 12.33 -9.49 -14.79
C CYS A 149 12.39 -10.67 -13.80
N ASN A 150 13.40 -11.51 -13.88
CA ASN A 150 13.64 -12.61 -12.95
C ASN A 150 14.84 -12.31 -12.04
N SER A 151 14.90 -12.99 -10.90
CA SER A 151 16.05 -13.02 -10.01
C SER A 151 16.06 -14.30 -9.19
N ASP A 152 17.22 -14.61 -8.59
CA ASP A 152 17.40 -15.77 -7.71
C ASP A 152 16.84 -15.54 -6.30
N GLU A 153 16.42 -14.30 -5.98
CA GLU A 153 15.86 -13.98 -4.67
C GLU A 153 14.53 -14.71 -4.44
N PRO A 154 14.39 -15.46 -3.33
CA PRO A 154 13.19 -16.26 -3.12
C PRO A 154 11.94 -15.43 -2.80
N THR A 155 12.09 -14.29 -2.11
CA THR A 155 10.98 -13.46 -1.64
C THR A 155 10.68 -12.30 -2.58
N ILE A 156 9.43 -11.81 -2.56
CA ILE A 156 9.00 -10.62 -3.31
C ILE A 156 9.84 -9.40 -2.91
N GLY A 157 10.09 -9.22 -1.61
CA GLY A 157 10.90 -8.11 -1.11
C GLY A 157 12.35 -8.15 -1.59
N GLY A 158 12.99 -9.31 -1.50
CA GLY A 158 14.35 -9.52 -2.03
C GLY A 158 14.40 -9.35 -3.55
N HIS A 159 13.44 -9.91 -4.25
CA HIS A 159 13.29 -9.77 -5.70
C HIS A 159 13.16 -8.30 -6.15
N PHE A 160 12.28 -7.53 -5.49
CA PHE A 160 12.16 -6.10 -5.74
C PHE A 160 13.48 -5.35 -5.61
N LEU A 161 14.19 -5.57 -4.50
CA LEU A 161 15.49 -4.92 -4.25
C LEU A 161 16.55 -5.33 -5.27
N ALA A 162 16.60 -6.61 -5.64
CA ALA A 162 17.52 -7.13 -6.64
C ALA A 162 17.28 -6.48 -8.02
N LEU A 163 16.02 -6.36 -8.46
CA LEU A 163 15.67 -5.71 -9.72
C LEU A 163 15.97 -4.21 -9.69
N LEU A 164 15.64 -3.53 -8.58
CA LEU A 164 15.86 -2.10 -8.43
C LEU A 164 17.34 -1.73 -8.48
N HIS A 165 18.17 -2.46 -7.72
CA HIS A 165 19.59 -2.14 -7.57
C HIS A 165 20.51 -2.86 -8.56
N GLY A 166 19.98 -3.84 -9.32
CA GLY A 166 20.78 -4.64 -10.26
C GLY A 166 21.84 -5.50 -9.58
N ARG A 167 21.68 -5.83 -8.31
CA ARG A 167 22.60 -6.64 -7.49
C ARG A 167 21.86 -7.37 -6.39
N LYS A 168 22.47 -8.42 -5.85
CA LYS A 168 21.95 -9.14 -4.69
C LYS A 168 21.82 -8.18 -3.49
N PRO A 169 20.64 -8.08 -2.85
CA PRO A 169 20.46 -7.27 -1.65
C PRO A 169 21.15 -7.91 -0.42
N SER A 170 21.42 -7.10 0.60
CA SER A 170 21.90 -7.60 1.90
C SER A 170 20.77 -8.35 2.63
N GLU A 171 21.14 -9.27 3.52
CA GLU A 171 20.17 -10.01 4.34
C GLU A 171 19.31 -9.07 5.21
N LEU A 172 19.92 -7.99 5.73
CA LEU A 172 19.20 -6.98 6.49
C LEU A 172 18.16 -6.27 5.62
N HIS A 173 18.52 -5.84 4.42
CA HIS A 173 17.58 -5.19 3.51
C HIS A 173 16.41 -6.11 3.12
N VAL A 174 16.68 -7.40 2.84
CA VAL A 174 15.63 -8.39 2.56
C VAL A 174 14.70 -8.55 3.76
N LYS A 175 15.26 -8.68 4.97
CA LYS A 175 14.47 -8.82 6.21
C LYS A 175 13.59 -7.59 6.43
N VAL A 176 14.13 -6.39 6.33
CA VAL A 176 13.37 -5.14 6.53
C VAL A 176 12.28 -4.98 5.46
N MET A 177 12.57 -5.32 4.21
CA MET A 177 11.57 -5.27 3.15
C MET A 177 10.43 -6.27 3.40
N ASN A 178 10.72 -7.50 3.83
CA ASN A 178 9.69 -8.46 4.23
C ASN A 178 8.82 -7.92 5.37
N VAL A 179 9.43 -7.38 6.42
CA VAL A 179 8.70 -6.76 7.53
C VAL A 179 7.80 -5.62 7.02
N SER A 180 8.33 -4.74 6.20
CA SER A 180 7.58 -3.62 5.61
C SER A 180 6.35 -4.11 4.84
N LEU A 181 6.52 -5.11 3.97
CA LEU A 181 5.43 -5.68 3.19
C LEU A 181 4.36 -6.33 4.10
N ILE A 182 4.76 -7.00 5.19
CA ILE A 182 3.82 -7.55 6.19
C ILE A 182 3.01 -6.43 6.85
N LEU A 183 3.67 -5.35 7.27
CA LEU A 183 3.00 -4.24 7.98
C LEU A 183 1.99 -3.49 7.09
N TYR A 184 2.21 -3.47 5.77
CA TYR A 184 1.31 -2.83 4.82
C TYR A 184 0.26 -3.77 4.22
N ALA A 185 0.33 -5.09 4.49
CA ALA A 185 -0.46 -6.10 3.79
C ALA A 185 -1.97 -5.90 3.90
N GLU A 186 -2.49 -5.57 5.08
CA GLU A 186 -3.94 -5.49 5.31
C GLU A 186 -4.30 -4.38 6.30
N HIS A 187 -5.47 -3.76 6.12
CA HIS A 187 -6.01 -2.75 7.03
C HIS A 187 -7.52 -2.55 6.84
N GLU A 188 -8.31 -3.60 6.90
CA GLU A 188 -9.78 -3.59 6.84
C GLU A 188 -10.32 -2.83 5.59
N PHE A 189 -11.43 -2.11 5.70
CA PHE A 189 -12.07 -1.34 4.63
C PHE A 189 -11.46 0.05 4.45
N ASN A 190 -10.11 0.13 4.39
CA ASN A 190 -9.48 1.35 3.92
C ASN A 190 -9.96 1.73 2.51
N ALA A 191 -9.73 2.98 2.09
CA ALA A 191 -10.32 3.51 0.86
C ALA A 191 -10.03 2.67 -0.39
N SER A 192 -8.80 2.16 -0.57
CA SER A 192 -8.45 1.35 -1.75
C SER A 192 -9.06 -0.05 -1.69
N THR A 193 -9.10 -0.66 -0.51
CA THR A 193 -9.75 -1.95 -0.30
C THR A 193 -11.27 -1.84 -0.54
N PHE A 194 -11.88 -0.77 -0.04
CA PHE A 194 -13.31 -0.54 -0.28
C PHE A 194 -13.62 -0.31 -1.76
N THR A 195 -12.74 0.40 -2.48
CA THR A 195 -12.82 0.56 -3.95
C THR A 195 -12.78 -0.80 -4.66
N ALA A 196 -11.85 -1.69 -4.27
CA ALA A 196 -11.80 -3.05 -4.82
C ALA A 196 -13.09 -3.82 -4.57
N ARG A 197 -13.66 -3.73 -3.37
CA ARG A 197 -14.94 -4.38 -3.03
C ARG A 197 -16.12 -3.80 -3.80
N VAL A 198 -16.18 -2.49 -4.00
CA VAL A 198 -17.21 -1.85 -4.83
C VAL A 198 -17.14 -2.38 -6.26
N CYS A 199 -15.95 -2.43 -6.86
CA CYS A 199 -15.73 -2.97 -8.18
C CYS A 199 -16.13 -4.46 -8.24
N ALA A 200 -15.65 -5.27 -7.31
CA ALA A 200 -15.99 -6.70 -7.21
C ALA A 200 -17.48 -6.95 -7.07
N SER A 201 -18.20 -6.05 -6.36
CA SER A 201 -19.64 -6.18 -6.13
C SER A 201 -20.47 -6.12 -7.43
N THR A 202 -19.90 -5.56 -8.50
CA THR A 202 -20.48 -5.51 -9.84
C THR A 202 -20.19 -6.76 -10.67
N LEU A 203 -19.49 -7.76 -10.10
CA LEU A 203 -18.99 -8.96 -10.76
C LEU A 203 -17.92 -8.69 -11.84
N SER A 204 -17.17 -7.60 -11.71
CA SER A 204 -16.02 -7.29 -12.55
C SER A 204 -14.85 -8.24 -12.26
N ASP A 205 -13.91 -8.35 -13.22
CA ASP A 205 -12.71 -9.17 -13.10
C ASP A 205 -11.73 -8.64 -12.04
N LEU A 206 -10.81 -9.51 -11.59
CA LEU A 206 -9.90 -9.18 -10.50
C LEU A 206 -8.89 -8.08 -10.87
N TYR A 207 -8.43 -8.05 -12.13
CA TYR A 207 -7.53 -7.00 -12.60
C TYR A 207 -8.18 -5.62 -12.55
N SER A 208 -9.46 -5.52 -12.93
CA SER A 208 -10.24 -4.28 -12.82
C SER A 208 -10.40 -3.83 -11.36
N CYS A 209 -10.65 -4.77 -10.43
CA CYS A 209 -10.75 -4.48 -9.00
C CYS A 209 -9.44 -3.92 -8.45
N VAL A 210 -8.31 -4.54 -8.78
CA VAL A 210 -6.98 -4.10 -8.35
C VAL A 210 -6.58 -2.78 -9.00
N THR A 211 -6.87 -2.59 -10.29
CA THR A 211 -6.63 -1.33 -11.01
C THR A 211 -7.37 -0.16 -10.35
N GLY A 212 -8.63 -0.36 -9.97
CA GLY A 212 -9.42 0.62 -9.22
C GLY A 212 -8.83 0.93 -7.84
N ALA A 213 -8.38 -0.11 -7.13
CA ALA A 213 -7.74 0.04 -5.83
C ALA A 213 -6.42 0.84 -5.92
N ILE A 214 -5.59 0.59 -6.93
CA ILE A 214 -4.37 1.37 -7.19
C ILE A 214 -4.71 2.84 -7.43
N GLY A 215 -5.76 3.13 -8.21
CA GLY A 215 -6.25 4.49 -8.43
C GLY A 215 -6.64 5.20 -7.13
N SER A 216 -7.31 4.51 -6.24
CA SER A 216 -7.68 5.04 -4.91
C SER A 216 -6.44 5.23 -4.00
N LEU A 217 -5.51 4.29 -4.01
CA LEU A 217 -4.27 4.37 -3.20
C LEU A 217 -3.38 5.54 -3.62
N ARG A 218 -3.39 5.93 -4.90
CA ARG A 218 -2.62 7.06 -5.44
C ARG A 218 -2.97 8.40 -4.79
N GLY A 219 -4.16 8.53 -4.24
CA GLY A 219 -4.62 9.80 -3.67
C GLY A 219 -3.77 10.26 -2.47
N PRO A 220 -3.49 11.59 -2.34
CA PRO A 220 -2.62 12.12 -1.29
C PRO A 220 -3.19 11.97 0.13
N LEU A 221 -4.48 11.64 0.25
CA LEU A 221 -5.12 11.34 1.54
C LEU A 221 -5.06 9.85 1.91
N HIS A 222 -4.39 9.02 1.09
CA HIS A 222 -4.29 7.57 1.32
C HIS A 222 -2.83 7.09 1.22
N GLY A 223 -2.32 6.71 0.06
CA GLY A 223 -1.01 6.04 -0.05
C GLY A 223 0.22 6.95 -0.07
N GLY A 224 0.07 8.25 -0.35
CA GLY A 224 1.20 9.18 -0.53
C GLY A 224 1.82 9.73 0.76
N ALA A 225 1.42 9.25 1.94
CA ALA A 225 1.88 9.81 3.21
C ALA A 225 3.36 9.51 3.51
N ASN A 226 3.88 8.36 3.08
CA ASN A 226 5.28 7.98 3.27
C ASN A 226 6.23 8.82 2.39
N GLU A 227 5.87 9.12 1.16
CA GLU A 227 6.63 10.02 0.29
C GLU A 227 6.68 11.44 0.90
N ALA A 228 5.54 11.97 1.31
CA ALA A 228 5.46 13.28 1.95
C ALA A 228 6.21 13.35 3.29
N ALA A 229 6.26 12.26 4.05
CA ALA A 229 7.06 12.15 5.27
C ALA A 229 8.57 12.23 4.94
N MET A 230 9.03 11.55 3.89
CA MET A 230 10.43 11.61 3.47
C MET A 230 10.81 13.02 2.98
N GLU A 231 9.98 13.62 2.16
CA GLU A 231 10.17 14.99 1.70
C GLU A 231 10.27 16.00 2.85
N LEU A 232 9.54 15.76 3.96
CA LEU A 232 9.66 16.57 5.17
C LEU A 232 11.00 16.33 5.87
N ILE A 233 11.39 15.06 6.09
CA ILE A 233 12.60 14.68 6.83
C ILE A 233 13.85 15.20 6.11
N GLU A 234 13.91 15.10 4.79
CA GLU A 234 15.05 15.52 3.96
C GLU A 234 15.28 17.06 3.95
N ARG A 235 14.32 17.86 4.41
CA ARG A 235 14.48 19.32 4.49
C ARG A 235 15.48 19.76 5.55
N PHE A 236 15.77 18.92 6.52
CA PHE A 236 16.49 19.31 7.72
C PHE A 236 17.86 18.65 7.80
N SER A 237 18.87 19.45 8.09
CA SER A 237 20.26 19.01 8.23
C SER A 237 20.65 18.66 9.68
N SER A 238 19.77 18.95 10.64
CA SER A 238 20.00 18.64 12.06
C SER A 238 18.67 18.50 12.84
N PRO A 239 18.70 17.76 13.96
CA PRO A 239 17.54 17.65 14.86
C PRO A 239 17.06 19.01 15.40
N GLN A 240 17.97 19.94 15.66
CA GLN A 240 17.67 21.28 16.17
C GLN A 240 16.93 22.10 15.12
N GLU A 241 17.39 22.08 13.88
CA GLU A 241 16.73 22.73 12.76
C GLU A 241 15.33 22.15 12.54
N ALA A 242 15.19 20.82 12.55
CA ALA A 242 13.92 20.13 12.41
C ALA A 242 12.91 20.56 13.47
N THR A 243 13.31 20.62 14.73
CA THR A 243 12.45 21.07 15.83
C THR A 243 12.02 22.53 15.63
N ALA A 244 12.96 23.43 15.32
CA ALA A 244 12.67 24.86 15.19
C ALA A 244 11.72 25.15 14.01
N GLU A 245 11.95 24.53 12.85
CA GLU A 245 11.11 24.73 11.68
C GLU A 245 9.75 24.05 11.82
N LEU A 246 9.69 22.87 12.45
CA LEU A 246 8.42 22.19 12.68
C LEU A 246 7.50 23.01 13.59
N LEU A 247 8.04 23.67 14.63
CA LEU A 247 7.25 24.58 15.47
C LEU A 247 6.63 25.71 14.65
N LYS A 248 7.37 26.34 13.75
CA LYS A 248 6.85 27.37 12.84
C LYS A 248 5.79 26.82 11.87
N MET A 249 5.98 25.61 11.36
CA MET A 249 4.98 24.95 10.52
C MET A 249 3.67 24.72 11.29
N LEU A 250 3.75 24.30 12.56
CA LEU A 250 2.59 24.08 13.41
C LEU A 250 1.87 25.39 13.76
N GLU A 251 2.60 26.50 13.94
CA GLU A 251 2.02 27.85 14.12
C GLU A 251 1.23 28.31 12.89
N ARG A 252 1.74 28.01 11.69
CA ARG A 252 1.06 28.28 10.42
C ARG A 252 -0.10 27.32 10.13
N LYS A 253 -0.28 26.29 10.97
CA LYS A 253 -1.26 25.20 10.78
C LYS A 253 -0.99 24.35 9.54
N ASP A 254 0.27 24.23 9.14
CA ASP A 254 0.67 23.35 8.07
C ASP A 254 0.33 21.89 8.43
N LYS A 255 -0.10 21.11 7.45
CA LYS A 255 -0.37 19.68 7.64
C LYS A 255 0.93 18.91 7.63
N ILE A 256 1.22 18.21 8.73
CA ILE A 256 2.39 17.33 8.85
C ILE A 256 1.94 15.90 8.55
N MET A 257 2.49 15.33 7.47
CA MET A 257 2.16 13.97 7.04
C MET A 257 2.93 12.92 7.85
N GLY A 258 2.37 11.72 7.95
CA GLY A 258 2.98 10.62 8.72
C GLY A 258 2.59 10.58 10.20
N PHE A 259 1.65 11.43 10.65
CA PHE A 259 1.22 11.51 12.05
C PHE A 259 -0.29 11.35 12.22
N GLY A 260 -0.66 10.67 13.32
CA GLY A 260 -2.05 10.39 13.67
C GLY A 260 -2.69 9.33 12.79
N HIS A 261 -3.85 8.86 13.20
CA HIS A 261 -4.59 7.83 12.49
C HIS A 261 -6.11 8.02 12.66
N ALA A 262 -6.90 7.56 11.70
CA ALA A 262 -8.35 7.68 11.75
C ALA A 262 -9.00 6.76 12.80
N ILE A 263 -8.36 5.61 13.09
CA ILE A 263 -8.90 4.56 13.95
C ILE A 263 -8.07 4.42 15.23
N TYR A 264 -6.74 4.28 15.13
CA TYR A 264 -5.88 4.19 16.32
C TYR A 264 -5.92 5.47 17.15
N LYS A 265 -5.91 5.31 18.47
CA LYS A 265 -5.99 6.43 19.43
C LYS A 265 -4.71 6.64 20.20
N ASP A 266 -4.01 5.55 20.53
CA ASP A 266 -2.87 5.57 21.44
C ASP A 266 -1.54 5.43 20.67
N SER A 267 -1.45 4.48 19.75
CA SER A 267 -0.28 4.27 18.89
C SER A 267 -0.66 3.46 17.66
N ASP A 268 0.18 3.51 16.62
CA ASP A 268 0.09 2.62 15.46
C ASP A 268 1.04 1.44 15.68
N PRO A 269 0.54 0.19 15.84
CA PRO A 269 1.38 -0.97 16.16
C PRO A 269 2.43 -1.26 15.08
N ARG A 270 2.20 -0.83 13.85
CA ARG A 270 3.13 -0.99 12.74
C ARG A 270 4.33 -0.07 12.87
N ASN A 271 4.11 1.14 13.40
CA ASN A 271 5.17 2.13 13.53
C ASN A 271 6.25 1.70 14.52
N GLU A 272 5.87 1.10 15.64
CA GLU A 272 6.84 0.63 16.64
C GLU A 272 7.82 -0.39 16.03
N VAL A 273 7.29 -1.31 15.21
CA VAL A 273 8.08 -2.33 14.53
C VAL A 273 9.04 -1.72 13.52
N ILE A 274 8.53 -0.88 12.61
CA ILE A 274 9.37 -0.32 11.53
C ILE A 274 10.38 0.70 12.04
N LYS A 275 10.08 1.43 13.11
CA LYS A 275 11.02 2.36 13.76
C LYS A 275 12.30 1.64 14.20
N GLY A 276 12.16 0.46 14.83
CA GLY A 276 13.30 -0.34 15.25
C GLY A 276 14.19 -0.77 14.08
N TRP A 277 13.58 -1.17 12.96
CA TRP A 277 14.31 -1.55 11.75
C TRP A 277 14.93 -0.35 11.03
N SER A 278 14.25 0.79 10.97
CA SER A 278 14.80 2.03 10.44
C SER A 278 16.07 2.46 11.17
N LYS A 279 16.09 2.30 12.51
CA LYS A 279 17.29 2.56 13.31
C LYS A 279 18.47 1.63 12.94
N GLN A 280 18.20 0.34 12.80
CA GLN A 280 19.24 -0.62 12.41
C GLN A 280 19.82 -0.31 11.03
N LEU A 281 18.98 0.08 10.06
CA LEU A 281 19.41 0.51 8.74
C LEU A 281 20.24 1.80 8.80
N ALA A 282 19.84 2.77 9.63
CA ALA A 282 20.61 3.99 9.84
C ALA A 282 22.03 3.69 10.39
N ASP A 283 22.13 2.75 11.32
CA ASP A 283 23.42 2.30 11.87
C ASP A 283 24.27 1.57 10.80
N GLU A 284 23.65 0.74 9.92
CA GLU A 284 24.35 0.05 8.83
C GLU A 284 24.94 1.03 7.81
N VAL A 285 24.13 2.01 7.36
CA VAL A 285 24.58 2.99 6.35
C VAL A 285 25.41 4.14 6.95
N GLY A 286 25.45 4.26 8.28
CA GLY A 286 26.20 5.30 8.98
C GLY A 286 25.51 6.67 8.97
N ASP A 287 24.25 6.78 8.55
CA ASP A 287 23.49 8.03 8.54
C ASP A 287 22.68 8.22 9.83
N LYS A 288 23.38 8.61 10.88
CA LYS A 288 22.75 8.90 12.18
C LYS A 288 21.97 10.22 12.21
N VAL A 289 22.27 11.14 11.31
CA VAL A 289 21.66 12.47 11.28
C VAL A 289 20.21 12.38 10.84
N LEU A 290 19.93 11.71 9.73
CA LEU A 290 18.57 11.59 9.20
C LEU A 290 17.64 10.85 10.19
N PHE A 291 18.14 9.81 10.86
CA PHE A 291 17.37 9.12 11.89
C PHE A 291 17.10 10.03 13.10
N ALA A 292 18.12 10.78 13.57
CA ALA A 292 17.96 11.73 14.68
C ALA A 292 17.00 12.88 14.32
N VAL A 293 16.99 13.35 13.07
CA VAL A 293 15.98 14.31 12.56
C VAL A 293 14.58 13.70 12.64
N SER A 294 14.40 12.46 12.23
CA SER A 294 13.11 11.76 12.34
C SER A 294 12.63 11.66 13.79
N GLU A 295 13.53 11.33 14.73
CA GLU A 295 13.19 11.29 16.16
C GLU A 295 12.85 12.67 16.72
N ALA A 296 13.51 13.74 16.29
CA ALA A 296 13.21 15.11 16.70
C ALA A 296 11.82 15.56 16.22
N ILE A 297 11.45 15.21 14.99
CA ILE A 297 10.11 15.46 14.44
C ILE A 297 9.05 14.68 15.24
N ASP A 298 9.25 13.38 15.46
CA ASP A 298 8.39 12.51 16.23
C ASP A 298 8.13 13.09 17.64
N LYS A 299 9.19 13.41 18.36
CA LYS A 299 9.13 14.02 19.70
C LYS A 299 8.37 15.34 19.69
N THR A 300 8.66 16.23 18.75
CA THR A 300 8.00 17.55 18.65
C THR A 300 6.51 17.40 18.38
N MET A 301 6.11 16.51 17.49
CA MET A 301 4.69 16.23 17.19
C MET A 301 3.95 15.69 18.42
N TRP A 302 4.58 14.80 19.18
CA TRP A 302 4.01 14.28 20.40
C TRP A 302 3.87 15.37 21.48
N GLU A 303 4.90 16.18 21.69
CA GLU A 303 4.89 17.24 22.69
C GLU A 303 3.85 18.31 22.37
N GLN A 304 3.75 18.74 21.11
CA GLN A 304 2.93 19.89 20.69
C GLN A 304 1.48 19.50 20.35
N LYS A 305 1.24 18.32 19.81
CA LYS A 305 -0.08 17.92 19.27
C LYS A 305 -0.62 16.64 19.87
N LYS A 306 0.17 15.88 20.65
CA LYS A 306 -0.18 14.52 21.09
C LYS A 306 -0.52 13.59 19.93
N LEU A 307 0.15 13.78 18.80
CA LEU A 307 0.02 12.93 17.63
C LEU A 307 1.23 12.00 17.56
N PHE A 308 0.94 10.70 17.50
CA PHE A 308 1.94 9.65 17.30
C PHE A 308 2.25 9.48 15.81
N PRO A 309 3.46 9.01 15.44
CA PRO A 309 3.77 8.64 14.07
C PRO A 309 2.97 7.39 13.67
N ASN A 310 2.39 7.43 12.47
CA ASN A 310 1.74 6.25 11.89
C ASN A 310 2.74 5.38 11.12
N ALA A 311 2.26 4.30 10.48
CA ALA A 311 3.12 3.38 9.74
C ALA A 311 4.02 4.08 8.72
N ASP A 312 3.55 5.16 8.07
CA ASP A 312 4.25 5.79 6.95
C ASP A 312 5.52 6.54 7.36
N PHE A 313 5.56 7.09 8.57
CA PHE A 313 6.64 7.99 8.98
C PHE A 313 8.01 7.32 9.02
N TYR A 314 8.15 6.20 9.74
CA TYR A 314 9.44 5.48 9.80
C TYR A 314 9.64 4.49 8.65
N HIS A 315 8.61 4.15 7.87
CA HIS A 315 8.80 3.49 6.58
C HIS A 315 9.56 4.39 5.61
N ALA A 316 9.30 5.70 5.64
CA ALA A 316 10.00 6.67 4.79
C ALA A 316 11.52 6.61 5.00
N SER A 317 12.00 6.72 6.24
CA SER A 317 13.42 6.62 6.53
C SER A 317 13.99 5.21 6.28
N ALA A 318 13.25 4.14 6.57
CA ALA A 318 13.70 2.79 6.27
C ALA A 318 13.93 2.57 4.77
N TYR A 319 13.02 3.01 3.92
CA TYR A 319 13.16 2.92 2.46
C TYR A 319 14.32 3.78 1.94
N HIS A 320 14.48 4.98 2.48
CA HIS A 320 15.61 5.85 2.14
C HIS A 320 16.95 5.17 2.44
N PHE A 321 17.13 4.58 3.63
CA PHE A 321 18.37 3.88 3.98
C PHE A 321 18.64 2.64 3.13
N MET A 322 17.61 2.01 2.57
CA MET A 322 17.76 0.94 1.57
C MET A 322 18.06 1.44 0.16
N GLY A 323 18.24 2.76 -0.04
CA GLY A 323 18.52 3.37 -1.34
C GLY A 323 17.38 3.35 -2.33
N ILE A 324 16.13 3.28 -1.83
CA ILE A 324 14.94 3.28 -2.67
C ILE A 324 14.58 4.74 -3.01
N PRO A 325 14.40 5.09 -4.30
CA PRO A 325 13.92 6.43 -4.68
C PRO A 325 12.57 6.76 -4.05
N THR A 326 12.43 7.95 -3.49
CA THR A 326 11.21 8.39 -2.75
C THR A 326 9.93 8.21 -3.57
N LYS A 327 9.96 8.47 -4.88
CA LYS A 327 8.82 8.28 -5.79
C LYS A 327 8.33 6.83 -5.91
N LEU A 328 9.14 5.85 -5.49
CA LEU A 328 8.77 4.43 -5.52
C LEU A 328 8.15 3.93 -4.19
N PHE A 329 8.05 4.77 -3.17
CA PHE A 329 7.52 4.35 -1.86
C PHE A 329 6.06 3.89 -1.93
N THR A 330 5.18 4.70 -2.52
CA THR A 330 3.76 4.33 -2.69
C THR A 330 3.57 3.10 -3.60
N PRO A 331 4.29 2.93 -4.72
CA PRO A 331 4.25 1.69 -5.51
C PRO A 331 4.62 0.42 -4.74
N ILE A 332 5.54 0.47 -3.78
CA ILE A 332 5.85 -0.68 -2.91
C ILE A 332 4.61 -1.09 -2.11
N PHE A 333 3.83 -0.13 -1.68
CA PHE A 333 2.57 -0.39 -0.99
C PHE A 333 1.59 -1.21 -1.88
N VAL A 334 1.58 -1.01 -3.19
CA VAL A 334 0.81 -1.86 -4.13
C VAL A 334 1.29 -3.31 -4.06
N CYS A 335 2.61 -3.55 -4.08
CA CYS A 335 3.17 -4.91 -4.01
C CYS A 335 2.71 -5.67 -2.76
N SER A 336 2.56 -4.97 -1.65
CA SER A 336 2.05 -5.54 -0.40
C SER A 336 0.52 -5.70 -0.40
N ARG A 337 -0.20 -4.59 -0.62
CA ARG A 337 -1.65 -4.50 -0.43
C ARG A 337 -2.44 -5.32 -1.46
N THR A 338 -1.83 -5.72 -2.55
CA THR A 338 -2.45 -6.64 -3.52
C THR A 338 -2.91 -7.92 -2.84
N SER A 339 -2.18 -8.44 -1.85
CA SER A 339 -2.58 -9.62 -1.07
C SER A 339 -3.95 -9.44 -0.39
N SER A 340 -4.20 -8.27 0.19
CA SER A 340 -5.48 -8.00 0.84
C SER A 340 -6.57 -7.54 -0.12
N TRP A 341 -6.26 -6.72 -1.11
CA TRP A 341 -7.27 -6.33 -2.11
C TRP A 341 -7.90 -7.55 -2.75
N THR A 342 -7.07 -8.52 -3.15
CA THR A 342 -7.55 -9.74 -3.77
C THR A 342 -8.29 -10.64 -2.78
N ALA A 343 -7.82 -10.77 -1.55
CA ALA A 343 -8.54 -11.51 -0.50
C ALA A 343 -9.92 -10.88 -0.20
N HIS A 344 -10.02 -9.55 -0.14
CA HIS A 344 -11.29 -8.85 0.01
C HIS A 344 -12.22 -9.02 -1.19
N VAL A 345 -11.67 -9.11 -2.41
CA VAL A 345 -12.48 -9.45 -3.60
C VAL A 345 -13.02 -10.87 -3.49
N PHE A 346 -12.22 -11.84 -3.05
CA PHE A 346 -12.68 -13.22 -2.84
C PHE A 346 -13.82 -13.29 -1.81
N GLU A 347 -13.66 -12.56 -0.68
CA GLU A 347 -14.69 -12.49 0.35
C GLU A 347 -15.98 -11.81 -0.17
N GLN A 348 -15.84 -10.74 -0.96
CA GLN A 348 -16.99 -10.07 -1.58
C GLN A 348 -17.72 -10.99 -2.57
N ARG A 349 -16.99 -11.73 -3.41
CA ARG A 349 -17.55 -12.69 -4.37
C ARG A 349 -18.28 -13.85 -3.69
N ALA A 350 -17.76 -14.32 -2.54
CA ALA A 350 -18.34 -15.44 -1.81
C ALA A 350 -19.75 -15.15 -1.25
N ASN A 351 -20.06 -13.91 -0.93
CA ASN A 351 -21.39 -13.47 -0.46
C ASN A 351 -21.75 -12.11 -1.08
N ASN A 352 -21.91 -12.09 -2.40
CA ASN A 352 -22.00 -10.85 -3.15
C ASN A 352 -23.38 -10.19 -3.12
N ARG A 353 -23.35 -8.89 -2.87
CA ARG A 353 -24.41 -7.94 -3.22
C ARG A 353 -23.76 -6.68 -3.77
N ILE A 354 -24.38 -6.06 -4.77
CA ILE A 354 -23.89 -4.79 -5.32
C ILE A 354 -23.84 -3.72 -4.23
N ILE A 355 -22.70 -3.08 -4.08
CA ILE A 355 -22.48 -1.97 -3.15
C ILE A 355 -22.95 -0.69 -3.83
N ARG A 356 -24.14 -0.24 -3.47
CA ARG A 356 -24.80 0.93 -4.07
C ARG A 356 -25.53 1.71 -2.98
N PRO A 357 -24.88 2.63 -2.28
CA PRO A 357 -25.51 3.50 -1.30
C PRO A 357 -26.50 4.46 -1.99
N SER A 358 -27.46 4.99 -1.23
CA SER A 358 -28.35 6.07 -1.67
C SER A 358 -27.70 7.42 -1.43
N ALA A 359 -28.08 8.41 -2.23
CA ALA A 359 -27.70 9.81 -2.03
C ALA A 359 -28.93 10.65 -1.64
N GLU A 360 -28.70 11.65 -0.79
CA GLU A 360 -29.66 12.73 -0.57
C GLU A 360 -29.51 13.75 -1.71
N TYR A 361 -30.62 14.00 -2.42
CA TYR A 361 -30.62 14.99 -3.48
C TYR A 361 -30.73 16.40 -2.90
N THR A 362 -29.73 17.22 -3.14
CA THR A 362 -29.64 18.61 -2.66
C THR A 362 -29.69 19.63 -3.80
N GLY A 363 -30.03 19.19 -5.01
CA GLY A 363 -30.13 20.06 -6.18
C GLY A 363 -31.47 20.82 -6.25
N VAL A 364 -31.77 21.32 -7.44
CA VAL A 364 -33.02 22.05 -7.71
C VAL A 364 -34.20 21.10 -7.81
N GLU A 365 -35.40 21.55 -7.48
CA GLU A 365 -36.63 20.82 -7.67
C GLU A 365 -36.91 20.45 -9.13
N GLN A 366 -37.80 19.53 -9.38
CA GLN A 366 -38.17 19.11 -10.72
C GLN A 366 -38.57 20.31 -11.58
N ARG A 367 -37.95 20.42 -12.76
CA ARG A 367 -38.23 21.49 -13.75
C ARG A 367 -38.82 20.88 -15.01
N ALA A 368 -39.69 21.66 -15.65
CA ALA A 368 -40.15 21.31 -16.98
C ALA A 368 -38.99 21.44 -17.98
N PHE A 369 -38.89 20.49 -18.91
CA PHE A 369 -37.95 20.61 -20.02
C PHE A 369 -38.39 21.76 -20.96
N VAL A 370 -37.49 22.69 -21.22
CA VAL A 370 -37.69 23.76 -22.17
C VAL A 370 -36.90 23.43 -23.44
N PRO A 371 -37.53 23.36 -24.64
CA PRO A 371 -36.80 23.13 -25.89
C PRO A 371 -35.72 24.21 -26.17
N LEU A 372 -34.70 23.85 -26.94
CA LEU A 372 -33.54 24.71 -27.17
C LEU A 372 -33.95 26.09 -27.74
N GLU A 373 -34.93 26.10 -28.63
CA GLU A 373 -35.45 27.30 -29.30
C GLU A 373 -36.20 28.25 -28.37
N GLN A 374 -36.52 27.81 -27.13
CA GLN A 374 -37.29 28.58 -26.14
C GLN A 374 -36.49 28.91 -24.88
N ARG A 375 -35.15 28.64 -24.87
CA ARG A 375 -34.26 28.91 -23.73
C ARG A 375 -33.59 30.27 -23.85
#